data_974dc592e32f821c4655c3648bfff289
#
_entry.id   974dc592e32f821c4655c3648bfff289
#
_cell.length_a   1.000
_cell.length_b   1.000
_cell.length_c   1.000
_cell.angle_alpha   90.00
_cell.angle_beta   90.00
_cell.angle_gamma   90.00
#
_symmetry.space_group_name_H-M   'P 1'
#
loop_
_entity.id
_entity.type
_entity.pdbx_description
1 polymer ?
#
loop_
_entity_poly.entity_id
_entity_poly.type
_entity_poly.pdbx_seq_one_letter_code
_entity_poly.pdbx_strand_id
1 'polypeptide(L)'
;MCIRDSAKGEQLTLDEIAIIRTWIDQGMDWEKGFTFGKFRSSPIEPRKVKLPEGPESNPIDRILAKYFKDNGINPDSKVNDRIFVRRAFLDTLGLLPTTHELADFVGDKSAVKRDKLIEDLLNDNNNYAEHWITFWNDCFRNSYTRQYHGGGGGKITEWLKKSLIENKPYDQFVKELINPVQGSDGF
;
A
#
# COMPACT_ATOMS: atom_id res chain seq x y z
N MET A 1 31.18 0.09 3.91
CA MET A 1 30.47 0.94 2.92
C MET A 1 31.55 1.54 2.01
N CYS A 2 31.56 1.19 0.72
CA CYS A 2 32.62 1.62 -0.20
C CYS A 2 32.27 3.00 -0.72
N ILE A 3 32.94 4.04 -0.24
CA ILE A 3 32.71 5.46 -0.64
C ILE A 3 33.09 5.67 -2.12
N ARG A 4 33.72 4.66 -2.76
CA ARG A 4 34.18 4.74 -4.16
C ARG A 4 33.15 4.34 -5.20
N ASP A 5 32.04 3.76 -4.79
CA ASP A 5 31.09 3.15 -5.72
C ASP A 5 29.76 3.94 -5.77
N SER A 6 29.83 5.09 -6.44
CA SER A 6 28.60 5.75 -6.87
C SER A 6 28.20 5.19 -8.24
N ALA A 7 27.11 4.42 -8.31
CA ALA A 7 26.56 3.90 -9.56
C ALA A 7 26.01 5.00 -10.50
N LYS A 8 25.96 6.25 -10.05
CA LYS A 8 25.42 7.42 -10.77
C LYS A 8 26.21 8.68 -10.46
N GLY A 9 27.42 8.81 -10.93
CA GLY A 9 28.22 10.01 -10.77
C GLY A 9 29.71 9.78 -11.03
N GLU A 10 30.46 10.84 -11.14
CA GLU A 10 31.92 10.76 -11.19
C GLU A 10 32.47 10.24 -9.85
N GLN A 11 33.52 9.44 -9.91
CA GLN A 11 34.15 8.93 -8.69
C GLN A 11 34.78 10.09 -7.92
N LEU A 12 34.63 10.10 -6.61
CA LEU A 12 35.28 11.08 -5.75
C LEU A 12 36.80 10.99 -5.87
N THR A 13 37.44 12.13 -5.92
CA THR A 13 38.89 12.24 -5.88
C THR A 13 39.45 11.82 -4.52
N LEU A 14 40.73 11.50 -4.45
CA LEU A 14 41.35 11.16 -3.18
C LEU A 14 41.32 12.28 -2.16
N ASP A 15 41.35 13.54 -2.60
CA ASP A 15 41.26 14.70 -1.73
C ASP A 15 39.85 14.87 -1.16
N GLU A 16 38.81 14.68 -1.96
CA GLU A 16 37.41 14.70 -1.49
C GLU A 16 37.14 13.56 -0.50
N ILE A 17 37.69 12.37 -0.75
CA ILE A 17 37.61 11.25 0.18
C ILE A 17 38.33 11.57 1.50
N ALA A 18 39.49 12.24 1.44
CA ALA A 18 40.23 12.66 2.65
C ALA A 18 39.45 13.68 3.46
N ILE A 19 38.79 14.65 2.82
CA ILE A 19 37.92 15.64 3.48
C ILE A 19 36.78 14.94 4.21
N ILE A 20 36.07 14.01 3.53
CA ILE A 20 34.96 13.28 4.14
C ILE A 20 35.42 12.43 5.33
N ARG A 21 36.59 11.76 5.22
CA ARG A 21 37.16 10.99 6.33
C ARG A 21 37.45 11.88 7.53
N THR A 22 38.15 13.00 7.29
CA THR A 22 38.47 13.96 8.35
C THR A 22 37.21 14.48 9.05
N TRP A 23 36.17 14.79 8.30
CA TRP A 23 34.90 15.22 8.86
C TRP A 23 34.23 14.12 9.69
N ILE A 24 34.26 12.85 9.27
CA ILE A 24 33.77 11.71 10.05
C ILE A 24 34.57 11.53 11.34
N ASP A 25 35.90 11.62 11.26
CA ASP A 25 36.81 11.47 12.41
C ASP A 25 36.63 12.60 13.45
N GLN A 26 36.20 13.78 13.00
CA GLN A 26 35.84 14.93 13.85
C GLN A 26 34.45 14.82 14.48
N GLY A 27 33.70 13.75 14.24
CA GLY A 27 32.38 13.55 14.85
C GLY A 27 31.21 13.96 13.98
N MET A 28 31.45 14.27 12.69
CA MET A 28 30.39 14.66 11.70
C MET A 28 29.56 15.89 12.12
N ASP A 29 30.24 16.86 12.73
CA ASP A 29 29.58 18.12 13.13
C ASP A 29 28.99 18.84 11.94
N TRP A 30 27.75 19.29 12.07
CA TRP A 30 27.01 20.07 11.10
C TRP A 30 26.82 21.50 11.61
N GLU A 31 26.69 22.45 10.68
CA GLU A 31 26.33 23.82 11.05
C GLU A 31 25.05 23.83 11.89
N LYS A 32 25.05 24.64 12.95
CA LYS A 32 23.91 24.77 13.84
C LYS A 32 22.65 25.17 13.06
N GLY A 33 21.65 24.30 13.05
CA GLY A 33 20.41 24.48 12.29
C GLY A 33 20.38 23.79 10.93
N PHE A 34 21.47 23.10 10.53
CA PHE A 34 21.44 22.26 9.33
C PHE A 34 20.51 21.07 9.51
N THR A 35 19.65 20.82 8.52
CA THR A 35 18.79 19.63 8.46
C THR A 35 18.83 19.04 7.07
N PHE A 36 18.93 17.72 6.97
CA PHE A 36 18.84 16.97 5.70
C PHE A 36 17.42 17.05 5.13
N GLY A 37 17.06 18.17 4.55
CA GLY A 37 15.76 18.41 3.97
C GLY A 37 14.66 18.69 5.01
N LYS A 38 13.48 19.02 4.52
CA LYS A 38 12.30 19.18 5.37
C LYS A 38 11.76 17.81 5.73
N PHE A 39 12.24 17.21 6.80
CA PHE A 39 11.62 16.03 7.37
C PHE A 39 10.23 16.43 7.88
N ARG A 40 9.21 16.10 7.11
CA ARG A 40 7.85 16.10 7.66
C ARG A 40 7.67 14.80 8.43
N SER A 41 7.91 14.84 9.72
CA SER A 41 7.44 13.76 10.60
C SER A 41 5.92 13.77 10.53
N SER A 42 5.33 12.69 10.01
CA SER A 42 3.89 12.50 10.14
C SER A 42 3.56 12.35 11.62
N PRO A 43 2.54 13.03 12.13
CA PRO A 43 2.13 12.84 13.51
C PRO A 43 1.72 11.38 13.72
N ILE A 44 2.28 10.74 14.74
CA ILE A 44 1.97 9.36 15.10
C ILE A 44 0.53 9.25 15.62
N GLU A 45 0.01 10.34 16.21
CA GLU A 45 -1.37 10.37 16.70
C GLU A 45 -2.35 10.63 15.56
N PRO A 46 -3.42 9.80 15.44
CA PRO A 46 -4.47 10.03 14.47
C PRO A 46 -5.12 11.39 14.68
N ARG A 47 -5.21 12.18 13.62
CA ARG A 47 -5.93 13.46 13.68
C ARG A 47 -7.42 13.20 13.80
N LYS A 48 -8.06 13.78 14.83
CA LYS A 48 -9.52 13.81 14.90
C LYS A 48 -10.02 14.83 13.89
N VAL A 49 -10.50 14.35 12.77
CA VAL A 49 -11.09 15.21 11.73
C VAL A 49 -12.54 15.49 12.10
N LYS A 50 -12.90 16.77 12.21
CA LYS A 50 -14.31 17.17 12.33
C LYS A 50 -14.98 17.01 10.98
N LEU A 51 -15.91 16.07 10.89
CA LEU A 51 -16.69 15.84 9.67
C LEU A 51 -17.63 17.01 9.40
N PRO A 52 -17.77 17.44 8.14
CA PRO A 52 -18.81 18.41 7.76
C PRO A 52 -20.20 17.87 8.12
N GLU A 53 -21.10 18.78 8.45
CA GLU A 53 -22.52 18.45 8.58
C GLU A 53 -23.13 18.29 7.18
N GLY A 54 -24.02 17.32 7.02
CA GLY A 54 -24.69 17.04 5.74
C GLY A 54 -25.67 15.89 5.87
N PRO A 55 -26.58 15.76 4.90
CA PRO A 55 -27.58 14.69 4.90
C PRO A 55 -27.02 13.32 4.55
N GLU A 56 -25.80 13.27 3.99
CA GLU A 56 -25.16 12.04 3.55
C GLU A 56 -24.83 11.15 4.74
N SER A 57 -25.18 9.86 4.65
CA SER A 57 -24.88 8.87 5.68
C SER A 57 -23.38 8.52 5.72
N ASN A 58 -22.72 8.50 4.56
CA ASN A 58 -21.31 8.17 4.44
C ASN A 58 -20.43 9.40 4.74
N PRO A 59 -19.44 9.28 5.66
CA PRO A 59 -18.52 10.37 5.98
C PRO A 59 -17.73 10.92 4.79
N ILE A 60 -17.36 10.05 3.84
CA ILE A 60 -16.64 10.45 2.62
C ILE A 60 -17.53 11.34 1.76
N ASP A 61 -18.79 10.98 1.60
CA ASP A 61 -19.74 11.76 0.80
C ASP A 61 -19.97 13.15 1.41
N ARG A 62 -20.01 13.29 2.74
CA ARG A 62 -20.08 14.60 3.40
C ARG A 62 -18.88 15.49 3.09
N ILE A 63 -17.68 14.92 3.07
CA ILE A 63 -16.47 15.66 2.72
C ILE A 63 -16.50 16.06 1.24
N LEU A 64 -16.91 15.14 0.38
CA LEU A 64 -16.99 15.37 -1.07
C LEU A 64 -18.11 16.31 -1.46
N ALA A 65 -19.26 16.30 -0.76
CA ALA A 65 -20.39 17.17 -1.05
C ALA A 65 -20.00 18.66 -1.01
N LYS A 66 -19.20 19.06 -0.01
CA LYS A 66 -18.67 20.42 0.06
C LYS A 66 -17.77 20.73 -1.15
N TYR A 67 -16.87 19.84 -1.50
CA TYR A 67 -15.97 20.02 -2.64
C TYR A 67 -16.74 20.12 -3.96
N PHE A 68 -17.74 19.27 -4.17
CA PHE A 68 -18.58 19.29 -5.36
C PHE A 68 -19.35 20.60 -5.49
N LYS A 69 -19.94 21.07 -4.40
CA LYS A 69 -20.66 22.34 -4.35
C LYS A 69 -19.75 23.52 -4.67
N ASP A 70 -18.57 23.58 -4.05
CA ASP A 70 -17.62 24.68 -4.23
C ASP A 70 -17.04 24.74 -5.66
N ASN A 71 -17.01 23.60 -6.36
CA ASN A 71 -16.50 23.50 -7.74
C ASN A 71 -17.60 23.35 -8.80
N GLY A 72 -18.88 23.45 -8.45
CA GLY A 72 -19.99 23.33 -9.39
C GLY A 72 -20.10 21.95 -10.04
N ILE A 73 -19.61 20.90 -9.37
CA ILE A 73 -19.67 19.51 -9.87
C ILE A 73 -20.99 18.90 -9.45
N ASN A 74 -21.73 18.33 -10.41
CA ASN A 74 -22.92 17.54 -10.13
C ASN A 74 -22.57 16.04 -10.15
N PRO A 75 -22.56 15.34 -9.00
CA PRO A 75 -22.20 13.93 -8.91
C PRO A 75 -23.31 12.96 -9.31
N ASP A 76 -24.46 13.44 -9.81
CA ASP A 76 -25.69 12.64 -9.94
C ASP A 76 -25.68 11.52 -10.98
N SER A 77 -24.62 11.39 -11.79
CA SER A 77 -24.53 10.32 -12.76
C SER A 77 -23.84 9.08 -12.19
N LYS A 78 -24.63 8.09 -11.78
CA LYS A 78 -24.07 6.76 -11.48
C LYS A 78 -23.47 6.17 -12.76
N VAL A 79 -22.27 5.64 -12.68
CA VAL A 79 -21.63 4.89 -13.79
C VAL A 79 -22.51 3.71 -14.21
N ASN A 80 -22.47 3.35 -15.50
CA ASN A 80 -23.19 2.19 -16.00
C ASN A 80 -22.60 0.89 -15.41
N ASP A 81 -23.38 -0.18 -15.49
CA ASP A 81 -23.02 -1.46 -14.87
C ASP A 81 -21.72 -2.07 -15.42
N ARG A 82 -21.43 -1.92 -16.71
CA ARG A 82 -20.18 -2.41 -17.30
C ARG A 82 -18.95 -1.72 -16.71
N ILE A 83 -19.03 -0.41 -16.54
CA ILE A 83 -17.94 0.37 -15.92
C ILE A 83 -17.83 0.02 -14.44
N PHE A 84 -18.96 -0.12 -13.74
CA PHE A 84 -18.99 -0.48 -12.33
C PHE A 84 -18.30 -1.82 -12.07
N VAL A 85 -18.73 -2.88 -12.77
CA VAL A 85 -18.13 -4.23 -12.62
C VAL A 85 -16.65 -4.20 -12.89
N ARG A 86 -16.23 -3.59 -14.01
CA ARG A 86 -14.81 -3.49 -14.35
C ARG A 86 -13.99 -2.82 -13.21
N ARG A 87 -14.49 -1.72 -12.65
CA ARG A 87 -13.81 -1.02 -11.56
C ARG A 87 -13.80 -1.85 -10.29
N ALA A 88 -14.94 -2.43 -9.90
CA ALA A 88 -15.02 -3.26 -8.70
C ALA A 88 -14.01 -4.41 -8.72
N PHE A 89 -13.92 -5.14 -9.84
CA PHE A 89 -12.95 -6.22 -9.99
C PHE A 89 -11.49 -5.72 -9.94
N LEU A 90 -11.18 -4.65 -10.66
CA LEU A 90 -9.82 -4.10 -10.69
C LEU A 90 -9.39 -3.55 -9.32
N ASP A 91 -10.28 -2.83 -8.65
CA ASP A 91 -9.96 -2.18 -7.38
C ASP A 91 -9.85 -3.19 -6.22
N THR A 92 -10.57 -4.33 -6.31
CA THR A 92 -10.58 -5.34 -5.24
C THR A 92 -9.57 -6.46 -5.49
N LEU A 93 -9.57 -7.04 -6.69
CA LEU A 93 -8.80 -8.23 -7.02
C LEU A 93 -7.65 -7.98 -8.00
N GLY A 94 -7.55 -6.79 -8.59
CA GLY A 94 -6.57 -6.48 -9.64
C GLY A 94 -6.82 -7.21 -10.96
N LEU A 95 -7.96 -7.87 -11.11
CA LEU A 95 -8.33 -8.67 -12.26
C LEU A 95 -9.48 -8.03 -13.06
N LEU A 96 -9.60 -8.39 -14.31
CA LEU A 96 -10.79 -8.07 -15.10
C LEU A 96 -11.86 -9.14 -14.88
N PRO A 97 -13.16 -8.77 -14.87
CA PRO A 97 -14.22 -9.75 -14.89
C PRO A 97 -14.14 -10.58 -16.18
N THR A 98 -14.47 -11.84 -16.10
CA THR A 98 -14.69 -12.68 -17.29
C THR A 98 -15.89 -12.18 -18.07
N THR A 99 -15.99 -12.60 -19.34
CA THR A 99 -17.14 -12.24 -20.18
C THR A 99 -18.45 -12.77 -19.62
N HIS A 100 -18.42 -13.91 -18.93
CA HIS A 100 -19.58 -14.53 -18.28
C HIS A 100 -20.03 -13.71 -17.05
N GLU A 101 -19.15 -13.41 -16.14
CA GLU A 101 -19.43 -12.59 -14.95
C GLU A 101 -19.99 -11.21 -15.33
N LEU A 102 -19.40 -10.60 -16.37
CA LEU A 102 -19.89 -9.31 -16.87
C LEU A 102 -21.30 -9.44 -17.46
N ALA A 103 -21.57 -10.49 -18.24
CA ALA A 103 -22.88 -10.71 -18.85
C ALA A 103 -23.95 -10.97 -17.79
N ASP A 104 -23.67 -11.82 -16.82
CA ASP A 104 -24.56 -12.15 -15.71
C ASP A 104 -24.92 -10.92 -14.90
N PHE A 105 -23.91 -10.13 -14.52
CA PHE A 105 -24.15 -8.91 -13.75
C PHE A 105 -25.00 -7.89 -14.53
N VAL A 106 -24.71 -7.67 -15.80
CA VAL A 106 -25.50 -6.74 -16.63
C VAL A 106 -26.91 -7.25 -16.84
N GLY A 107 -27.11 -8.58 -16.93
CA GLY A 107 -28.41 -9.23 -17.06
C GLY A 107 -29.25 -9.21 -15.79
N ASP A 108 -28.59 -9.15 -14.63
CA ASP A 108 -29.28 -9.12 -13.34
C ASP A 108 -30.07 -7.80 -13.17
N LYS A 109 -31.34 -7.91 -12.79
CA LYS A 109 -32.27 -6.79 -12.54
C LYS A 109 -32.41 -6.45 -11.06
N SER A 110 -31.69 -7.13 -10.18
CA SER A 110 -31.76 -6.90 -8.74
C SER A 110 -31.28 -5.47 -8.38
N ALA A 111 -32.01 -4.82 -7.50
CA ALA A 111 -31.62 -3.49 -7.00
C ALA A 111 -30.36 -3.52 -6.13
N VAL A 112 -30.06 -4.69 -5.52
CA VAL A 112 -28.93 -4.89 -4.61
C VAL A 112 -27.72 -5.58 -5.27
N LYS A 113 -27.74 -5.76 -6.57
CA LYS A 113 -26.69 -6.49 -7.29
C LYS A 113 -25.28 -5.91 -7.12
N ARG A 114 -25.19 -4.57 -6.98
CA ARG A 114 -23.89 -3.90 -6.79
C ARG A 114 -23.31 -4.18 -5.40
N ASP A 115 -24.14 -4.12 -4.38
CA ASP A 115 -23.73 -4.42 -3.00
C ASP A 115 -23.31 -5.89 -2.89
N LYS A 116 -24.12 -6.79 -3.47
CA LYS A 116 -23.81 -8.22 -3.52
C LYS A 116 -22.48 -8.49 -4.23
N LEU A 117 -22.24 -7.88 -5.38
CA LEU A 117 -20.97 -8.04 -6.10
C LEU A 117 -19.79 -7.60 -5.24
N ILE A 118 -19.91 -6.47 -4.53
CA ILE A 118 -18.83 -6.00 -3.64
C ILE A 118 -18.58 -7.02 -2.52
N GLU A 119 -19.62 -7.54 -1.90
CA GLU A 119 -19.50 -8.58 -0.87
C GLU A 119 -18.85 -9.85 -1.41
N ASP A 120 -19.27 -10.33 -2.58
CA ASP A 120 -18.71 -11.52 -3.22
C ASP A 120 -17.21 -11.35 -3.52
N LEU A 121 -16.82 -10.18 -4.04
CA LEU A 121 -15.41 -9.87 -4.33
C LEU A 121 -14.56 -9.72 -3.06
N LEU A 122 -15.11 -9.13 -1.98
CA LEU A 122 -14.41 -8.98 -0.71
C LEU A 122 -14.26 -10.33 0.02
N ASN A 123 -15.11 -11.31 -0.27
CA ASN A 123 -15.02 -12.67 0.28
C ASN A 123 -14.15 -13.60 -0.58
N ASP A 124 -13.67 -13.16 -1.73
CA ASP A 124 -12.71 -13.93 -2.55
C ASP A 124 -11.28 -13.78 -2.01
N ASN A 125 -11.06 -14.36 -0.84
CA ASN A 125 -9.82 -14.23 -0.08
C ASN A 125 -8.59 -14.69 -0.87
N ASN A 126 -8.72 -15.67 -1.75
CA ASN A 126 -7.60 -16.19 -2.54
C ASN A 126 -7.13 -15.17 -3.59
N ASN A 127 -8.05 -14.66 -4.41
CA ASN A 127 -7.71 -13.66 -5.43
C ASN A 127 -7.30 -12.32 -4.78
N TYR A 128 -7.91 -11.95 -3.66
CA TYR A 128 -7.50 -10.83 -2.85
C TYR A 128 -6.04 -10.98 -2.39
N ALA A 129 -5.68 -12.14 -1.83
CA ALA A 129 -4.32 -12.38 -1.36
C ALA A 129 -3.30 -12.37 -2.52
N GLU A 130 -3.61 -12.98 -3.67
CA GLU A 130 -2.75 -12.95 -4.86
C GLU A 130 -2.51 -11.53 -5.38
N HIS A 131 -3.51 -10.67 -5.32
CA HIS A 131 -3.37 -9.27 -5.71
C HIS A 131 -2.49 -8.48 -4.74
N TRP A 132 -2.79 -8.54 -3.46
CA TRP A 132 -2.16 -7.71 -2.45
C TRP A 132 -0.78 -8.20 -1.99
N ILE A 133 -0.44 -9.47 -2.26
CA ILE A 133 0.87 -10.01 -1.90
C ILE A 133 2.02 -9.28 -2.61
N THR A 134 1.80 -8.78 -3.83
CA THR A 134 2.80 -8.02 -4.58
C THR A 134 3.10 -6.69 -3.90
N PHE A 135 2.06 -5.98 -3.46
CA PHE A 135 2.19 -4.73 -2.70
C PHE A 135 3.01 -4.93 -1.42
N TRP A 136 2.71 -5.97 -0.64
CA TRP A 136 3.44 -6.23 0.60
C TRP A 136 4.88 -6.67 0.34
N ASN A 137 5.12 -7.49 -0.68
CA ASN A 137 6.47 -7.87 -1.07
C ASN A 137 7.30 -6.64 -1.47
N ASP A 138 6.73 -5.70 -2.18
CA ASP A 138 7.40 -4.44 -2.54
C ASP A 138 7.67 -3.57 -1.31
N CYS A 139 6.70 -3.43 -0.40
CA CYS A 139 6.88 -2.71 0.87
C CYS A 139 8.03 -3.28 1.71
N PHE A 140 8.15 -4.59 1.77
CA PHE A 140 9.20 -5.27 2.53
C PHE A 140 10.50 -5.48 1.72
N ARG A 141 10.55 -5.00 0.46
CA ARG A 141 11.67 -5.23 -0.46
C ARG A 141 12.04 -6.72 -0.57
N ASN A 142 11.04 -7.56 -0.48
CA ASN A 142 11.17 -9.00 -0.59
C ASN A 142 11.31 -9.39 -2.05
N SER A 143 12.55 -9.51 -2.52
CA SER A 143 12.84 -9.97 -3.89
C SER A 143 13.22 -11.44 -3.88
N TYR A 144 12.60 -12.20 -4.76
CA TYR A 144 12.94 -13.61 -5.00
C TYR A 144 14.25 -13.71 -5.81
N THR A 145 15.33 -13.19 -5.27
CA THR A 145 16.66 -13.41 -5.87
C THR A 145 17.27 -14.66 -5.28
N ARG A 146 17.30 -15.71 -6.07
CA ARG A 146 17.93 -17.01 -5.78
C ARG A 146 19.41 -16.89 -5.37
N GLN A 147 19.99 -15.71 -5.47
CA GLN A 147 21.42 -15.47 -5.42
C GLN A 147 21.93 -14.93 -4.07
N TYR A 148 21.05 -14.45 -3.20
CA TYR A 148 21.44 -13.93 -1.89
C TYR A 148 20.83 -14.76 -0.75
N HIS A 149 21.66 -15.64 -0.18
CA HIS A 149 21.51 -16.28 1.12
C HIS A 149 20.22 -17.08 1.41
N GLY A 150 20.22 -18.33 1.03
CA GLY A 150 19.50 -19.36 1.79
C GLY A 150 17.98 -19.39 1.71
N GLY A 151 17.33 -18.80 0.72
CA GLY A 151 15.91 -19.09 0.45
C GLY A 151 14.87 -18.41 1.38
N GLY A 152 15.24 -17.39 2.14
CA GLY A 152 14.32 -16.75 3.09
C GLY A 152 13.13 -16.01 2.46
N GLY A 153 13.24 -15.54 1.21
CA GLY A 153 12.16 -14.80 0.55
C GLY A 153 10.88 -15.62 0.29
N GLY A 154 10.99 -16.93 0.15
CA GLY A 154 9.84 -17.81 -0.02
C GLY A 154 8.97 -17.91 1.24
N LYS A 155 9.59 -18.05 2.39
CA LYS A 155 8.88 -18.25 3.66
C LYS A 155 8.04 -17.03 4.06
N ILE A 156 8.60 -15.82 3.95
CA ILE A 156 7.84 -14.60 4.24
C ILE A 156 6.67 -14.42 3.27
N THR A 157 6.85 -14.77 1.99
CA THR A 157 5.77 -14.71 1.00
C THR A 157 4.63 -15.67 1.34
N GLU A 158 4.95 -16.89 1.78
CA GLU A 158 3.95 -17.87 2.23
C GLU A 158 3.18 -17.38 3.46
N TRP A 159 3.89 -16.83 4.44
CA TRP A 159 3.27 -16.24 5.63
C TRP A 159 2.38 -15.03 5.28
N LEU A 160 2.85 -14.14 4.39
CA LEU A 160 2.06 -13.02 3.89
C LEU A 160 0.78 -13.49 3.20
N LYS A 161 0.89 -14.46 2.29
CA LYS A 161 -0.26 -15.03 1.59
C LYS A 161 -1.26 -15.62 2.56
N LYS A 162 -0.81 -16.44 3.51
CA LYS A 162 -1.67 -17.01 4.56
C LYS A 162 -2.35 -15.93 5.39
N SER A 163 -1.61 -14.91 5.82
CA SER A 163 -2.15 -13.80 6.60
C SER A 163 -3.21 -13.00 5.85
N LEU A 164 -3.05 -12.81 4.54
CA LEU A 164 -4.03 -12.13 3.68
C LEU A 164 -5.28 -12.99 3.45
N ILE A 165 -5.13 -14.31 3.20
CA ILE A 165 -6.26 -15.25 3.04
C ILE A 165 -7.10 -15.32 4.32
N GLU A 166 -6.43 -15.35 5.48
CA GLU A 166 -7.08 -15.43 6.79
C GLU A 166 -7.64 -14.08 7.25
N ASN A 167 -7.44 -13.02 6.46
CA ASN A 167 -7.79 -11.65 6.83
C ASN A 167 -7.30 -11.30 8.24
N LYS A 168 -6.01 -11.62 8.51
CA LYS A 168 -5.40 -11.43 9.83
C LYS A 168 -5.53 -9.98 10.30
N PRO A 169 -6.00 -9.72 11.53
CA PRO A 169 -6.06 -8.37 12.08
C PRO A 169 -4.72 -7.64 11.98
N TYR A 170 -4.76 -6.38 11.55
CA TYR A 170 -3.55 -5.63 11.23
C TYR A 170 -2.58 -5.48 12.42
N ASP A 171 -3.10 -5.35 13.62
CA ASP A 171 -2.32 -5.28 14.86
C ASP A 171 -1.56 -6.60 15.12
N GLN A 172 -2.19 -7.75 14.86
CA GLN A 172 -1.54 -9.06 14.95
C GLN A 172 -0.50 -9.24 13.85
N PHE A 173 -0.85 -8.86 12.61
CA PHE A 173 0.06 -8.90 11.48
C PHE A 173 1.35 -8.11 11.77
N VAL A 174 1.24 -6.87 12.24
CA VAL A 174 2.40 -6.04 12.57
C VAL A 174 3.17 -6.61 13.77
N LYS A 175 2.47 -7.11 14.80
CA LYS A 175 3.11 -7.71 15.98
C LYS A 175 3.97 -8.92 15.62
N GLU A 176 3.47 -9.80 14.75
CA GLU A 176 4.20 -10.97 14.29
C GLU A 176 5.41 -10.59 13.41
N LEU A 177 5.30 -9.53 12.60
CA LEU A 177 6.42 -9.02 11.81
C LEU A 177 7.55 -8.44 12.67
N ILE A 178 7.21 -7.72 13.74
CA ILE A 178 8.21 -7.07 14.61
C ILE A 178 8.82 -8.06 15.60
N ASN A 179 8.03 -9.00 16.07
CA ASN A 179 8.44 -9.98 17.07
C ASN A 179 8.06 -11.40 16.62
N PRO A 180 8.77 -11.96 15.64
CA PRO A 180 8.50 -13.32 15.19
C PRO A 180 8.77 -14.31 16.31
N VAL A 181 7.79 -15.16 16.60
CA VAL A 181 7.95 -16.24 17.57
C VAL A 181 8.82 -17.33 16.94
N GLN A 182 9.84 -17.78 17.67
CA GLN A 182 10.72 -18.86 17.23
C GLN A 182 9.87 -20.12 16.89
N GLY A 183 9.95 -20.56 15.64
CA GLY A 183 9.09 -21.66 15.13
C GLY A 183 7.81 -21.21 14.46
N SER A 184 7.55 -19.92 14.30
CA SER A 184 6.52 -19.45 13.39
C SER A 184 6.92 -19.74 11.94
N ASP A 185 5.98 -20.26 11.13
CA ASP A 185 6.22 -20.75 9.76
C ASP A 185 6.71 -19.68 8.77
N GLY A 186 7.00 -18.49 9.21
CA GLY A 186 7.24 -17.35 8.33
C GLY A 186 8.65 -16.77 8.32
N PHE A 187 9.46 -16.97 9.34
CA PHE A 187 10.76 -16.30 9.44
C PHE A 187 11.85 -17.24 9.94
#